data_b002439d23a35a6a3c3c577ae7984f36
#
_entry.id   b002439d23a35a6a3c3c577ae7984f36
#
_cell.length_a   1.000
_cell.length_b   1.000
_cell.length_c   1.000
_cell.angle_alpha   90.00
_cell.angle_beta   90.00
_cell.angle_gamma   90.00
#
_symmetry.space_group_name_H-M   'P 1'
#
loop_
_entity.id
_entity.type
_entity.pdbx_description
1 polymer ?
#
loop_
_entity_poly.entity_id
_entity_poly.type
_entity_poly.pdbx_seq_one_letter_code
_entity_poly.pdbx_strand_id
1 'polypeptide(L)'
;MDIIITSPSLNPKENVSGISSVTQFIISNNRKQNYLHFELGKKDLDKGGWHRIPALIKKYREWKKMLALHPDAIIHYNFPLSKPSLLRDPWFMRYAWKKGRKMVVHVHGGLFLTAPHIPGYLLRIMKWVFGQDLPFIVLSDMEKDILTQRFGAKNVVSLPNCVDLSDAAAFEKEQVLHDESKPLRIGYLGRIEPNKGMTELLVACQRLKKEKYPFKLVI
;
A
#
# COMPACT_ATOMS: atom_id res chain seq x y z
N MET A 1 5.69 -16.44 18.48
CA MET A 1 5.83 -16.84 17.06
C MET A 1 6.43 -15.67 16.30
N ASP A 2 7.42 -15.95 15.46
CA ASP A 2 8.04 -14.90 14.65
C ASP A 2 7.24 -14.65 13.37
N ILE A 3 7.07 -13.37 13.05
CA ILE A 3 6.42 -12.91 11.82
C ILE A 3 7.39 -11.97 11.08
N ILE A 4 7.83 -12.36 9.91
CA ILE A 4 8.59 -11.47 9.02
C ILE A 4 7.59 -10.63 8.24
N ILE A 5 7.57 -9.32 8.47
CA ILE A 5 6.68 -8.40 7.75
C ILE A 5 7.49 -7.50 6.81
N THR A 6 7.12 -7.48 5.52
CA THR A 6 7.80 -6.64 4.52
C THR A 6 7.06 -5.32 4.34
N SER A 7 7.77 -4.20 4.33
CA SER A 7 7.21 -2.90 3.94
C SER A 7 8.33 -1.93 3.55
N PRO A 8 8.02 -0.76 2.97
CA PRO A 8 8.99 0.33 2.92
C PRO A 8 9.46 0.74 4.32
N SER A 9 10.40 1.68 4.41
CA SER A 9 10.89 2.18 5.69
C SER A 9 9.74 2.60 6.60
N LEU A 10 9.81 2.20 7.87
CA LEU A 10 8.87 2.63 8.92
C LEU A 10 9.22 4.01 9.50
N ASN A 11 10.37 4.58 9.11
CA ASN A 11 10.76 5.91 9.51
C ASN A 11 9.97 6.96 8.69
N PRO A 12 9.09 7.78 9.29
CA PRO A 12 8.28 8.75 8.56
C PRO A 12 9.11 9.85 7.87
N LYS A 13 10.36 10.05 8.28
CA LYS A 13 11.28 10.97 7.58
C LYS A 13 11.84 10.40 6.27
N GLU A 14 11.76 9.10 6.07
CA GLU A 14 12.27 8.41 4.89
C GLU A 14 11.17 7.95 3.92
N ASN A 15 10.01 7.63 4.47
CA ASN A 15 8.88 7.16 3.68
C ASN A 15 7.54 7.51 4.34
N VAL A 16 6.70 8.21 3.60
CA VAL A 16 5.31 8.52 3.98
C VAL A 16 4.39 7.72 3.07
N SER A 17 4.06 6.49 3.46
CA SER A 17 3.16 5.63 2.69
C SER A 17 2.12 4.96 3.58
N GLY A 18 0.94 4.74 3.01
CA GLY A 18 -0.13 4.00 3.71
C GLY A 18 0.30 2.60 4.14
N ILE A 19 1.16 1.93 3.35
CA ILE A 19 1.68 0.60 3.69
C ILE A 19 2.55 0.66 4.94
N SER A 20 3.45 1.65 5.04
CA SER A 20 4.30 1.83 6.23
C SER A 20 3.46 2.14 7.46
N SER A 21 2.45 2.99 7.34
CA SER A 21 1.54 3.34 8.44
C SER A 21 0.75 2.13 8.94
N VAL A 22 0.17 1.35 8.02
CA VAL A 22 -0.56 0.11 8.37
C VAL A 22 0.39 -0.92 9.00
N THR A 23 1.60 -1.08 8.46
CA THR A 23 2.61 -1.99 9.02
C THR A 23 3.01 -1.57 10.43
N GLN A 24 3.26 -0.28 10.65
CA GLN A 24 3.56 0.26 11.97
C GLN A 24 2.42 0.02 12.96
N PHE A 25 1.17 0.26 12.52
CA PHE A 25 -0.01 0.00 13.35
C PHE A 25 -0.11 -1.49 13.75
N ILE A 26 0.07 -2.42 12.80
CA ILE A 26 0.05 -3.87 13.06
C ILE A 26 1.11 -4.25 14.09
N ILE A 27 2.35 -3.79 13.92
CA ILE A 27 3.46 -4.10 14.82
C ILE A 27 3.19 -3.55 16.24
N SER A 28 2.73 -2.30 16.33
CA SER A 28 2.53 -1.62 17.61
C SER A 28 1.36 -2.20 18.42
N ASN A 29 0.32 -2.68 17.73
CA ASN A 29 -0.92 -3.14 18.39
C ASN A 29 -1.00 -4.66 18.58
N ASN A 30 -0.11 -5.43 17.97
CA ASN A 30 -0.09 -6.89 18.13
C ASN A 30 1.15 -7.37 18.90
N ARG A 31 1.21 -7.04 20.18
CA ARG A 31 2.36 -7.32 21.07
C ARG A 31 2.55 -8.80 21.42
N LYS A 32 1.58 -9.66 21.09
CA LYS A 32 1.68 -11.11 21.34
C LYS A 32 2.62 -11.84 20.38
N GLN A 33 3.00 -11.20 19.29
CA GLN A 33 3.84 -11.74 18.24
C GLN A 33 5.15 -10.97 18.15
N ASN A 34 6.23 -11.67 17.78
CA ASN A 34 7.52 -11.05 17.50
C ASN A 34 7.60 -10.67 16.01
N TYR A 35 7.56 -9.36 15.70
CA TYR A 35 7.66 -8.88 14.33
C TYR A 35 9.09 -8.56 13.95
N LEU A 36 9.53 -9.16 12.85
CA LEU A 36 10.81 -8.91 12.21
C LEU A 36 10.55 -8.11 10.94
N HIS A 37 10.78 -6.81 11.00
CA HIS A 37 10.57 -5.94 9.84
C HIS A 37 11.67 -6.13 8.80
N PHE A 38 11.27 -6.47 7.57
CA PHE A 38 12.15 -6.50 6.41
C PHE A 38 11.84 -5.31 5.49
N GLU A 39 12.72 -4.32 5.52
CA GLU A 39 12.56 -3.13 4.68
C GLU A 39 12.71 -3.48 3.20
N LEU A 40 11.64 -3.35 2.45
CA LEU A 40 11.58 -3.59 1.01
C LEU A 40 10.72 -2.53 0.34
N GLY A 41 11.36 -1.60 -0.32
CA GLY A 41 10.64 -0.51 -0.98
C GLY A 41 11.59 0.57 -1.48
N LYS A 42 10.99 1.65 -1.95
CA LYS A 42 11.68 2.88 -2.33
C LYS A 42 11.50 3.88 -1.20
N LYS A 43 12.55 4.59 -0.82
CA LYS A 43 12.43 5.79 0.02
C LYS A 43 11.90 6.95 -0.84
N ASP A 44 11.21 7.90 -0.22
CA ASP A 44 10.55 8.99 -0.97
C ASP A 44 11.52 9.83 -1.81
N LEU A 45 12.73 10.06 -1.31
CA LEU A 45 13.77 10.83 -2.01
C LEU A 45 14.63 10.00 -2.98
N ASP A 46 14.44 8.69 -3.05
CA ASP A 46 15.22 7.85 -3.94
C ASP A 46 14.88 8.12 -5.41
N LYS A 47 15.89 8.35 -6.23
CA LYS A 47 15.75 8.36 -7.68
C LYS A 47 15.57 6.92 -8.19
N GLY A 48 14.66 6.72 -9.14
CA GLY A 48 14.53 5.45 -9.86
C GLY A 48 15.69 5.23 -10.86
N GLY A 49 15.90 3.99 -11.33
CA GLY A 49 16.86 3.72 -12.40
C GLY A 49 17.74 2.48 -12.17
N TRP A 50 18.60 2.20 -13.14
CA TRP A 50 19.45 1.01 -13.19
C TRP A 50 20.50 0.95 -12.08
N HIS A 51 20.91 2.10 -11.54
CA HIS A 51 21.85 2.20 -10.40
C HIS A 51 21.34 1.49 -9.13
N ARG A 52 20.04 1.15 -9.07
CA ARG A 52 19.44 0.43 -7.93
C ARG A 52 19.62 -1.10 -7.99
N ILE A 53 20.09 -1.65 -9.11
CA ILE A 53 20.26 -3.10 -9.26
C ILE A 53 21.22 -3.69 -8.21
N PRO A 54 22.40 -3.11 -7.93
CA PRO A 54 23.28 -3.63 -6.89
C PRO A 54 22.63 -3.64 -5.50
N ALA A 55 21.89 -2.58 -5.17
CA ALA A 55 21.15 -2.50 -3.91
C ALA A 55 20.05 -3.57 -3.83
N LEU A 56 19.37 -3.87 -4.94
CA LEU A 56 18.36 -4.92 -5.00
C LEU A 56 18.99 -6.32 -4.82
N ILE A 57 20.14 -6.57 -5.43
CA ILE A 57 20.89 -7.83 -5.24
C ILE A 57 21.29 -7.99 -3.78
N LYS A 58 21.78 -6.91 -3.14
CA LYS A 58 22.10 -6.89 -1.70
C LYS A 58 20.86 -7.23 -0.87
N LYS A 59 19.73 -6.56 -1.13
CA LYS A 59 18.45 -6.84 -0.46
C LYS A 59 17.97 -8.29 -0.65
N TYR A 60 18.15 -8.84 -1.82
CA TYR A 60 17.80 -10.24 -2.07
C TYR A 60 18.70 -11.22 -1.28
N ARG A 61 19.98 -10.90 -1.08
CA ARG A 61 20.88 -11.68 -0.21
C ARG A 61 20.46 -11.54 1.25
N GLU A 62 20.14 -10.34 1.72
CA GLU A 62 19.61 -10.09 3.08
C GLU A 62 18.31 -10.88 3.32
N TRP A 63 17.40 -10.91 2.33
CA TRP A 63 16.19 -11.72 2.39
C TRP A 63 16.47 -13.21 2.61
N LYS A 64 17.38 -13.76 1.82
CA LYS A 64 17.78 -15.16 1.97
C LYS A 64 18.35 -15.45 3.36
N LYS A 65 19.20 -14.54 3.89
CA LYS A 65 19.78 -14.65 5.21
C LYS A 65 18.71 -14.60 6.31
N MET A 66 17.77 -13.64 6.21
CA MET A 66 16.67 -13.51 7.17
C MET A 66 15.82 -14.78 7.21
N LEU A 67 15.45 -15.33 6.06
CA LEU A 67 14.71 -16.58 6.00
C LEU A 67 15.49 -17.78 6.56
N ALA A 68 16.78 -17.82 6.40
CA ALA A 68 17.61 -18.88 6.97
C ALA A 68 17.73 -18.79 8.49
N LEU A 69 17.80 -17.57 9.04
CA LEU A 69 17.88 -17.32 10.48
C LEU A 69 16.55 -17.58 11.21
N HIS A 70 15.42 -17.42 10.53
CA HIS A 70 14.08 -17.59 11.10
C HIS A 70 13.29 -18.66 10.32
N PRO A 71 13.67 -19.95 10.46
CA PRO A 71 13.10 -21.03 9.64
C PRO A 71 11.59 -21.24 9.84
N ASP A 72 11.04 -20.95 10.99
CA ASP A 72 9.64 -21.17 11.34
C ASP A 72 8.77 -19.91 11.29
N ALA A 73 9.37 -18.76 10.94
CA ALA A 73 8.64 -17.53 10.86
C ALA A 73 7.58 -17.55 9.73
N ILE A 74 6.41 -16.99 10.02
CA ILE A 74 5.39 -16.73 9.01
C ILE A 74 5.74 -15.42 8.31
N ILE A 75 5.59 -15.38 6.99
CA ILE A 75 5.85 -14.18 6.20
C ILE A 75 4.53 -13.46 5.96
N HIS A 76 4.44 -12.21 6.42
CA HIS A 76 3.41 -11.26 6.04
C HIS A 76 4.00 -10.36 4.94
N TYR A 77 3.70 -10.71 3.70
CA TYR A 77 4.27 -10.03 2.54
C TYR A 77 3.35 -8.91 2.04
N ASN A 78 3.68 -7.66 2.32
CA ASN A 78 2.96 -6.51 1.77
C ASN A 78 3.31 -6.33 0.28
N PHE A 79 2.30 -6.40 -0.57
CA PHE A 79 2.46 -6.39 -2.02
C PHE A 79 1.67 -5.26 -2.67
N PRO A 80 2.31 -4.10 -2.94
CA PRO A 80 1.71 -3.04 -3.74
C PRO A 80 1.72 -3.42 -5.23
N LEU A 81 0.61 -3.20 -5.94
CA LEU A 81 0.52 -3.50 -7.38
C LEU A 81 0.99 -2.32 -8.22
N SER A 82 2.24 -1.91 -8.00
CA SER A 82 2.94 -0.94 -8.84
C SER A 82 3.89 -1.65 -9.81
N LYS A 83 4.22 -1.01 -10.93
CA LYS A 83 5.16 -1.60 -11.91
C LYS A 83 6.50 -2.03 -11.30
N PRO A 84 7.17 -1.19 -10.46
CA PRO A 84 8.42 -1.63 -9.81
C PRO A 84 8.25 -2.83 -8.89
N SER A 85 7.15 -2.88 -8.12
CA SER A 85 6.87 -3.99 -7.21
C SER A 85 6.57 -5.28 -7.98
N LEU A 86 5.75 -5.21 -9.02
CA LEU A 86 5.44 -6.37 -9.87
C LEU A 86 6.69 -6.99 -10.51
N LEU A 87 7.70 -6.20 -10.83
CA LEU A 87 8.95 -6.70 -11.40
C LEU A 87 9.93 -7.23 -10.33
N ARG A 88 9.87 -6.74 -9.11
CA ARG A 88 10.79 -7.05 -8.01
C ARG A 88 10.27 -8.17 -7.12
N ASP A 89 9.07 -7.99 -6.57
CA ASP A 89 8.55 -8.75 -5.44
C ASP A 89 8.32 -10.24 -5.73
N PRO A 90 7.91 -10.63 -6.95
CA PRO A 90 7.77 -12.05 -7.30
C PRO A 90 9.02 -12.89 -7.11
N TRP A 91 10.21 -12.30 -7.23
CA TRP A 91 11.48 -13.00 -6.99
C TRP A 91 11.67 -13.33 -5.49
N PHE A 92 11.32 -12.40 -4.60
CA PHE A 92 11.37 -12.58 -3.15
C PHE A 92 10.34 -13.61 -2.69
N MET A 93 9.10 -13.49 -3.18
CA MET A 93 8.01 -14.43 -2.90
C MET A 93 8.35 -15.84 -3.39
N ARG A 94 8.82 -15.98 -4.64
CA ARG A 94 9.20 -17.25 -5.22
C ARG A 94 10.28 -17.97 -4.42
N TYR A 95 11.28 -17.23 -3.94
CA TYR A 95 12.33 -17.83 -3.12
C TYR A 95 11.76 -18.37 -1.81
N ALA A 96 10.94 -17.59 -1.10
CA ALA A 96 10.30 -18.02 0.14
C ALA A 96 9.39 -19.23 -0.10
N TRP A 97 8.56 -19.17 -1.11
CA TRP A 97 7.65 -20.26 -1.48
C TRP A 97 8.39 -21.55 -1.85
N LYS A 98 9.44 -21.49 -2.68
CA LYS A 98 10.28 -22.66 -3.01
C LYS A 98 10.99 -23.26 -1.81
N LYS A 99 11.16 -22.50 -0.74
CA LYS A 99 11.71 -22.98 0.55
C LYS A 99 10.64 -23.50 1.50
N GLY A 100 9.39 -23.68 1.03
CA GLY A 100 8.29 -24.19 1.85
C GLY A 100 7.84 -23.24 2.95
N ARG A 101 8.12 -21.92 2.83
CA ARG A 101 7.80 -20.95 3.88
C ARG A 101 6.32 -20.63 3.90
N LYS A 102 5.74 -20.60 5.08
CA LYS A 102 4.36 -20.11 5.27
C LYS A 102 4.33 -18.62 4.98
N MET A 103 3.46 -18.22 4.06
CA MET A 103 3.37 -16.82 3.63
C MET A 103 1.91 -16.42 3.40
N VAL A 104 1.55 -15.25 3.88
CA VAL A 104 0.33 -14.53 3.52
C VAL A 104 0.72 -13.29 2.70
N VAL A 105 0.03 -13.04 1.61
CA VAL A 105 0.29 -11.88 0.74
C VAL A 105 -0.80 -10.85 0.96
N HIS A 106 -0.41 -9.70 1.51
CA HIS A 106 -1.31 -8.57 1.74
C HIS A 106 -1.19 -7.58 0.57
N VAL A 107 -2.20 -7.55 -0.26
CA VAL A 107 -2.27 -6.70 -1.45
C VAL A 107 -2.77 -5.32 -1.03
N HIS A 108 -1.99 -4.28 -1.31
CA HIS A 108 -2.32 -2.91 -0.95
C HIS A 108 -2.83 -2.11 -2.16
N GLY A 109 -3.81 -2.66 -2.88
CA GLY A 109 -4.37 -2.03 -4.04
C GLY A 109 -3.33 -1.75 -5.14
N GLY A 110 -3.59 -0.76 -5.95
CA GLY A 110 -2.68 -0.26 -6.98
C GLY A 110 -3.32 -0.19 -8.36
N LEU A 111 -2.69 0.60 -9.22
CA LEU A 111 -3.21 0.92 -10.55
C LEU A 111 -3.61 -0.32 -11.37
N PHE A 112 -2.80 -1.39 -11.30
CA PHE A 112 -3.02 -2.59 -12.11
C PHE A 112 -4.13 -3.51 -11.62
N LEU A 113 -4.68 -3.28 -10.43
CA LEU A 113 -5.80 -4.07 -9.94
C LEU A 113 -7.07 -3.76 -10.76
N THR A 114 -7.37 -2.47 -10.92
CA THR A 114 -8.59 -1.98 -11.59
C THR A 114 -8.35 -1.51 -13.03
N ALA A 115 -7.10 -1.41 -13.48
CA ALA A 115 -6.80 -0.94 -14.82
C ALA A 115 -7.50 -1.78 -15.90
N PRO A 116 -8.20 -1.17 -16.86
CA PRO A 116 -8.87 -1.90 -17.94
C PRO A 116 -7.85 -2.61 -18.84
N HIS A 117 -6.68 -2.04 -19.00
CA HIS A 117 -5.60 -2.60 -19.80
C HIS A 117 -4.33 -2.76 -18.96
N ILE A 118 -3.77 -3.98 -18.96
CA ILE A 118 -2.51 -4.31 -18.28
C ILE A 118 -1.53 -4.82 -19.34
N PRO A 119 -0.30 -4.29 -19.41
CA PRO A 119 0.73 -4.82 -20.29
C PRO A 119 0.90 -6.33 -20.13
N GLY A 120 0.97 -7.07 -21.24
CA GLY A 120 0.91 -8.54 -21.23
C GLY A 120 1.95 -9.20 -20.31
N TYR A 121 3.16 -8.66 -20.22
CA TYR A 121 4.19 -9.19 -19.32
C TYR A 121 3.85 -8.99 -17.84
N LEU A 122 3.23 -7.87 -17.46
CA LEU A 122 2.77 -7.63 -16.09
C LEU A 122 1.56 -8.52 -15.76
N LEU A 123 0.65 -8.68 -16.72
CA LEU A 123 -0.50 -9.58 -16.56
C LEU A 123 -0.05 -11.04 -16.32
N ARG A 124 0.98 -11.51 -17.03
CA ARG A 124 1.57 -12.84 -16.80
C ARG A 124 2.14 -12.96 -15.38
N ILE A 125 2.84 -11.94 -14.91
CA ILE A 125 3.39 -11.91 -13.55
C ILE A 125 2.25 -11.95 -12.52
N MET A 126 1.22 -11.12 -12.68
CA MET A 126 0.08 -11.09 -11.77
C MET A 126 -0.66 -12.44 -11.74
N LYS A 127 -0.96 -13.01 -12.90
CA LYS A 127 -1.58 -14.34 -12.98
C LYS A 127 -0.71 -15.42 -12.33
N TRP A 128 0.61 -15.34 -12.49
CA TRP A 128 1.52 -16.27 -11.84
C TRP A 128 1.50 -16.10 -10.30
N VAL A 129 1.54 -14.87 -9.77
CA VAL A 129 1.51 -14.62 -8.33
C VAL A 129 0.17 -15.06 -7.73
N PHE A 130 -0.94 -14.61 -8.31
CA PHE A 130 -2.28 -14.86 -7.76
C PHE A 130 -2.79 -16.28 -8.01
N GLY A 131 -2.20 -16.99 -8.98
CA GLY A 131 -2.47 -18.42 -9.22
C GLY A 131 -1.76 -19.37 -8.24
N GLN A 132 -0.90 -18.84 -7.33
CA GLN A 132 -0.28 -19.68 -6.31
C GLN A 132 -1.29 -20.06 -5.23
N ASP A 133 -1.10 -21.22 -4.62
CA ASP A 133 -1.90 -21.65 -3.47
C ASP A 133 -1.39 -20.96 -2.18
N LEU A 134 -1.69 -19.68 -2.08
CA LEU A 134 -1.33 -18.80 -0.97
C LEU A 134 -2.57 -18.05 -0.49
N PRO A 135 -2.65 -17.76 0.82
CA PRO A 135 -3.66 -16.83 1.32
C PRO A 135 -3.33 -15.39 0.90
N PHE A 136 -4.33 -14.70 0.37
CA PHE A 136 -4.27 -13.30 -0.01
C PHE A 136 -5.19 -12.48 0.89
N ILE A 137 -4.70 -11.33 1.36
CA ILE A 137 -5.50 -10.30 2.02
C ILE A 137 -5.62 -9.14 1.04
N VAL A 138 -6.82 -8.60 0.90
CA VAL A 138 -7.13 -7.39 0.11
C VAL A 138 -7.90 -6.39 0.97
N LEU A 139 -8.03 -5.14 0.51
CA LEU A 139 -8.56 -4.05 1.32
C LEU A 139 -10.10 -3.91 1.22
N SER A 140 -10.75 -4.59 0.27
CA SER A 140 -12.19 -4.54 0.08
C SER A 140 -12.72 -5.78 -0.62
N ASP A 141 -14.05 -6.00 -0.53
CA ASP A 141 -14.72 -7.09 -1.24
C ASP A 141 -14.65 -6.92 -2.76
N MET A 142 -14.68 -5.68 -3.26
CA MET A 142 -14.46 -5.40 -4.68
C MET A 142 -13.08 -5.90 -5.15
N GLU A 143 -12.03 -5.67 -4.37
CA GLU A 143 -10.68 -6.17 -4.70
C GLU A 143 -10.61 -7.69 -4.63
N LYS A 144 -11.31 -8.32 -3.67
CA LYS A 144 -11.45 -9.77 -3.57
C LYS A 144 -12.08 -10.34 -4.83
N ASP A 145 -13.18 -9.77 -5.30
CA ASP A 145 -13.86 -10.21 -6.52
C ASP A 145 -12.95 -10.08 -7.75
N ILE A 146 -12.23 -8.97 -7.86
CA ILE A 146 -11.26 -8.76 -8.94
C ILE A 146 -10.15 -9.81 -8.89
N LEU A 147 -9.54 -10.07 -7.73
CA LEU A 147 -8.48 -11.06 -7.61
C LEU A 147 -8.97 -12.45 -7.99
N THR A 148 -10.16 -12.82 -7.56
CA THR A 148 -10.76 -14.13 -7.80
C THR A 148 -11.15 -14.30 -9.27
N GLN A 149 -11.91 -13.35 -9.82
CA GLN A 149 -12.50 -13.48 -11.16
C GLN A 149 -11.48 -13.20 -12.28
N ARG A 150 -10.65 -12.17 -12.10
CA ARG A 150 -9.72 -11.73 -13.16
C ARG A 150 -8.39 -12.45 -13.14
N PHE A 151 -7.90 -12.82 -11.95
CA PHE A 151 -6.56 -13.37 -11.77
C PHE A 151 -6.57 -14.82 -11.26
N GLY A 152 -7.71 -15.37 -10.88
CA GLY A 152 -7.86 -16.76 -10.48
C GLY A 152 -7.35 -17.10 -9.07
N ALA A 153 -7.24 -16.10 -8.19
CA ALA A 153 -6.86 -16.32 -6.80
C ALA A 153 -7.93 -17.13 -6.06
N LYS A 154 -7.53 -18.15 -5.29
CA LYS A 154 -8.47 -19.09 -4.65
C LYS A 154 -8.77 -18.75 -3.19
N ASN A 155 -7.78 -18.30 -2.45
CA ASN A 155 -7.88 -18.05 -1.01
C ASN A 155 -7.72 -16.56 -0.74
N VAL A 156 -8.80 -15.80 -0.84
CA VAL A 156 -8.79 -14.33 -0.70
C VAL A 156 -9.73 -13.89 0.40
N VAL A 157 -9.22 -13.09 1.32
CA VAL A 157 -9.99 -12.47 2.42
C VAL A 157 -9.91 -10.96 2.30
N SER A 158 -11.04 -10.28 2.44
CA SER A 158 -11.06 -8.82 2.55
C SER A 158 -10.81 -8.40 4.00
N LEU A 159 -9.86 -7.49 4.20
CA LEU A 159 -9.53 -6.90 5.48
C LEU A 159 -9.21 -5.42 5.25
N PRO A 160 -10.14 -4.52 5.58
CA PRO A 160 -9.92 -3.08 5.46
C PRO A 160 -8.72 -2.61 6.29
N ASN A 161 -8.05 -1.56 5.82
CA ASN A 161 -6.97 -0.95 6.58
C ASN A 161 -7.49 -0.44 7.94
N CYS A 162 -6.69 -0.65 8.95
CA CYS A 162 -6.92 -0.11 10.28
C CYS A 162 -6.26 1.29 10.43
N VAL A 163 -6.89 2.12 11.23
CA VAL A 163 -6.37 3.44 11.65
C VAL A 163 -6.56 3.59 13.15
N ASP A 164 -5.66 4.32 13.77
CA ASP A 164 -5.84 4.74 15.15
C ASP A 164 -6.84 5.90 15.18
N LEU A 165 -7.93 5.71 15.90
CA LEU A 165 -9.00 6.72 16.04
C LEU A 165 -8.94 7.46 17.40
N SER A 166 -7.93 7.21 18.23
CA SER A 166 -7.83 7.81 19.58
C SER A 166 -7.89 9.33 19.53
N ASP A 167 -7.12 9.96 18.65
CA ASP A 167 -7.11 11.41 18.49
C ASP A 167 -8.43 11.92 17.89
N ALA A 168 -9.02 11.17 16.97
CA ALA A 168 -10.30 11.53 16.36
C ALA A 168 -11.47 11.38 17.35
N ALA A 169 -11.42 10.39 18.24
CA ALA A 169 -12.43 10.19 19.29
C ALA A 169 -12.39 11.31 20.36
N ALA A 170 -11.22 11.90 20.58
CA ALA A 170 -11.05 13.04 21.48
C ALA A 170 -11.43 14.39 20.84
N PHE A 171 -11.70 14.42 19.55
CA PHE A 171 -12.04 15.63 18.82
C PHE A 171 -13.53 15.97 18.98
N GLU A 172 -13.82 17.00 19.75
CA GLU A 172 -15.15 17.58 19.82
C GLU A 172 -15.43 18.41 18.57
N LYS A 173 -16.31 17.92 17.73
CA LYS A 173 -16.76 18.66 16.55
C LYS A 173 -17.69 19.78 16.99
N GLU A 174 -17.24 21.02 16.92
CA GLU A 174 -18.18 22.15 16.93
C GLU A 174 -19.21 21.94 15.82
N GLN A 175 -20.50 21.98 16.17
CA GLN A 175 -21.58 22.00 15.18
C GLN A 175 -21.51 23.33 14.44
N VAL A 176 -20.69 23.38 13.41
CA VAL A 176 -20.73 24.50 12.46
C VAL A 176 -21.99 24.34 11.62
N LEU A 177 -23.05 25.02 12.02
CA LEU A 177 -24.22 25.19 11.17
C LEU A 177 -23.73 25.81 9.86
N HIS A 178 -24.15 25.23 8.74
CA HIS A 178 -23.80 25.75 7.41
C HIS A 178 -24.40 27.18 7.31
N ASP A 179 -23.54 28.16 7.35
CA ASP A 179 -23.90 29.56 7.20
C ASP A 179 -23.63 29.96 5.73
N GLU A 180 -24.70 30.06 4.97
CA GLU A 180 -24.63 30.40 3.53
C GLU A 180 -24.00 31.79 3.25
N SER A 181 -23.91 32.65 4.26
CA SER A 181 -23.24 33.94 4.16
C SER A 181 -21.71 33.83 4.19
N LYS A 182 -21.18 32.68 4.63
CA LYS A 182 -19.73 32.46 4.72
C LYS A 182 -19.17 31.73 3.50
N PRO A 183 -17.93 32.07 3.09
CA PRO A 183 -17.31 31.37 1.97
C PRO A 183 -17.15 29.87 2.25
N LEU A 184 -17.44 29.04 1.24
CA LEU A 184 -17.23 27.61 1.27
C LEU A 184 -15.76 27.29 1.60
N ARG A 185 -15.52 26.49 2.63
CA ARG A 185 -14.17 26.04 3.00
C ARG A 185 -13.90 24.67 2.40
N ILE A 186 -12.97 24.62 1.45
CA ILE A 186 -12.54 23.39 0.78
C ILE A 186 -11.19 23.00 1.34
N GLY A 187 -11.07 21.82 1.94
CA GLY A 187 -9.81 21.25 2.41
C GLY A 187 -9.29 20.17 1.47
N TYR A 188 -8.01 20.18 1.17
CA TYR A 188 -7.32 19.07 0.49
C TYR A 188 -6.25 18.51 1.41
N LEU A 189 -6.34 17.22 1.66
CA LEU A 189 -5.34 16.48 2.44
C LEU A 189 -4.78 15.35 1.59
N GLY A 190 -3.52 15.46 1.20
CA GLY A 190 -2.86 14.45 0.37
C GLY A 190 -1.59 14.95 -0.29
N ARG A 191 -0.87 14.04 -0.94
CA ARG A 191 0.29 14.43 -1.75
C ARG A 191 -0.16 15.17 -3.00
N ILE A 192 0.55 16.25 -3.34
CA ILE A 192 0.29 17.02 -4.56
C ILE A 192 0.84 16.23 -5.76
N GLU A 193 0.02 15.29 -6.25
CA GLU A 193 0.34 14.43 -7.40
C GLU A 193 -0.86 14.38 -8.34
N PRO A 194 -0.66 14.26 -9.68
CA PRO A 194 -1.76 14.22 -10.65
C PRO A 194 -2.80 13.13 -10.36
N ASN A 195 -2.36 11.97 -9.90
CA ASN A 195 -3.22 10.83 -9.58
C ASN A 195 -3.99 10.96 -8.25
N LYS A 196 -3.87 12.11 -7.56
CA LYS A 196 -4.58 12.41 -6.31
C LYS A 196 -5.70 13.42 -6.46
N GLY A 197 -6.09 13.72 -7.70
CA GLY A 197 -7.22 14.59 -7.99
C GLY A 197 -6.95 16.10 -7.83
N MET A 198 -5.67 16.51 -7.68
CA MET A 198 -5.33 17.93 -7.52
C MET A 198 -5.72 18.77 -8.74
N THR A 199 -5.51 18.23 -9.95
CA THR A 199 -5.88 18.92 -11.19
C THR A 199 -7.38 19.13 -11.28
N GLU A 200 -8.15 18.09 -10.97
CA GLU A 200 -9.62 18.12 -10.97
C GLU A 200 -10.15 19.10 -9.92
N LEU A 201 -9.55 19.12 -8.73
CA LEU A 201 -9.89 20.07 -7.68
C LEU A 201 -9.66 21.52 -8.13
N LEU A 202 -8.51 21.82 -8.74
CA LEU A 202 -8.20 23.16 -9.24
C LEU A 202 -9.16 23.59 -10.35
N VAL A 203 -9.55 22.66 -11.26
CA VAL A 203 -10.54 22.92 -12.29
C VAL A 203 -11.92 23.24 -11.68
N ALA A 204 -12.33 22.48 -10.66
CA ALA A 204 -13.57 22.75 -9.93
C ALA A 204 -13.55 24.12 -9.24
N CYS A 205 -12.45 24.47 -8.56
CA CYS A 205 -12.27 25.77 -7.94
C CYS A 205 -12.28 26.92 -8.97
N GLN A 206 -11.71 26.69 -10.16
CA GLN A 206 -11.76 27.68 -11.25
C GLN A 206 -13.19 27.92 -11.74
N ARG A 207 -14.04 26.89 -11.79
CA ARG A 207 -15.45 27.03 -12.13
C ARG A 207 -16.19 27.84 -11.06
N LEU A 208 -16.03 27.51 -9.77
CA LEU A 208 -16.61 28.26 -8.67
C LEU A 208 -16.23 29.75 -8.74
N LYS A 209 -14.97 30.07 -9.05
CA LYS A 209 -14.51 31.45 -9.21
C LYS A 209 -15.18 32.17 -10.38
N LYS A 210 -15.38 31.50 -11.52
CA LYS A 210 -16.08 32.05 -12.68
C LYS A 210 -17.56 32.34 -12.36
N GLU A 211 -18.19 31.49 -11.58
CA GLU A 211 -19.57 31.63 -11.13
C GLU A 211 -19.73 32.59 -9.94
N LYS A 212 -18.61 33.23 -9.52
CA LYS A 212 -18.53 34.17 -8.39
C LYS A 212 -18.97 33.57 -7.06
N TYR A 213 -18.84 32.24 -6.90
CA TYR A 213 -19.07 31.58 -5.62
C TYR A 213 -17.91 31.88 -4.65
N PRO A 214 -18.19 32.41 -3.43
CA PRO A 214 -17.14 32.70 -2.47
C PRO A 214 -16.63 31.38 -1.85
N PHE A 215 -15.32 31.10 -1.99
CA PHE A 215 -14.71 29.96 -1.37
C PHE A 215 -13.28 30.23 -0.90
N LYS A 216 -12.80 29.39 0.05
CA LYS A 216 -11.41 29.35 0.52
C LYS A 216 -10.89 27.93 0.35
N LEU A 217 -9.83 27.74 -0.45
CA LEU A 217 -9.11 26.48 -0.57
C LEU A 217 -7.93 26.46 0.40
N VAL A 218 -7.79 25.37 1.12
CA VAL A 218 -6.67 25.07 2.04
C VAL A 218 -6.03 23.76 1.58
N ILE A 219 -4.72 23.79 1.34
CA ILE A 219 -3.91 22.64 0.86
C ILE A 219 -2.84 22.31 1.90
#